data_6b1e85e4b7efd1a947ca73286d3d2df2
#
_entry.id   6b1e85e4b7efd1a947ca73286d3d2df2
#
_cell.length_a   1.000
_cell.length_b   1.000
_cell.length_c   1.000
_cell.angle_alpha   90.00
_cell.angle_beta   90.00
_cell.angle_gamma   90.00
#
_symmetry.space_group_name_H-M   'P 1'
#
loop_
_entity.id
_entity.type
_entity.pdbx_description
1 polymer ?
#
loop_
_entity_poly.entity_id
_entity_poly.type
_entity_poly.pdbx_seq_one_letter_code
_entity_poly.pdbx_strand_id
1 'polypeptide(L)'
;MLAPCPGCGALFPPFEGSTHRYIGASAGCWALLNWTIAIGGPDKTGLVAQSRIPENPVRVPAHRAAPPLDALFGDAYGVQHHGEDSPQAIQSVAVHLLNLYGIISGKTTRPGWPIGRAIRLRGVFHKLDPPALGSALTIRHLFPGGGVVTPVTRSQYVVSVYEAWMALHRYTVEQWYERYVVSD
;
A
#
# COMPACT_ATOMS: atom_id res chain seq x y z
N MET A 1 7.45 -17.95 17.42
CA MET A 1 8.34 -16.79 17.15
C MET A 1 7.63 -15.92 16.11
N LEU A 2 7.60 -14.59 16.27
CA LEU A 2 7.03 -13.69 15.26
C LEU A 2 8.09 -13.33 14.22
N ALA A 3 7.69 -13.22 12.96
CA ALA A 3 8.54 -12.78 11.86
C ALA A 3 8.00 -11.52 11.20
N PRO A 4 8.86 -10.57 10.78
CA PRO A 4 8.41 -9.35 10.10
C PRO A 4 7.93 -9.66 8.69
N CYS A 5 6.86 -8.99 8.28
CA CYS A 5 6.46 -8.94 6.88
C CYS A 5 7.52 -8.13 6.09
N PRO A 6 8.06 -8.66 4.99
CA PRO A 6 9.11 -7.96 4.23
C PRO A 6 8.66 -6.63 3.64
N GLY A 7 7.38 -6.47 3.31
CA GLY A 7 6.87 -5.22 2.73
C GLY A 7 6.53 -4.14 3.76
N CYS A 8 5.89 -4.48 4.89
CA CYS A 8 5.42 -3.47 5.83
C CYS A 8 6.04 -3.55 7.24
N GLY A 9 6.77 -4.61 7.56
CA GLY A 9 7.40 -4.80 8.86
C GLY A 9 6.47 -5.26 9.98
N ALA A 10 5.16 -5.43 9.76
CA ALA A 10 4.26 -5.99 10.76
C ALA A 10 4.72 -7.41 11.14
N LEU A 11 4.66 -7.73 12.43
CA LEU A 11 5.13 -9.00 12.96
C LEU A 11 4.00 -10.03 12.98
N PHE A 12 4.19 -11.16 12.30
CA PHE A 12 3.22 -12.25 12.21
C PHE A 12 3.76 -13.55 12.81
N PRO A 13 2.90 -14.38 13.42
CA PRO A 13 3.25 -15.76 13.72
C PRO A 13 3.49 -16.55 12.44
N PRO A 14 4.13 -17.73 12.50
CA PRO A 14 4.15 -18.65 11.38
C PRO A 14 2.72 -18.89 10.89
N PHE A 15 2.52 -18.74 9.60
CA PHE A 15 1.21 -18.90 8.96
C PHE A 15 1.40 -19.58 7.61
N GLU A 16 0.74 -20.73 7.45
CA GLU A 16 0.72 -21.46 6.18
C GLU A 16 -0.44 -20.94 5.33
N GLY A 17 -0.11 -20.36 4.18
CA GLY A 17 -1.10 -19.78 3.27
C GLY A 17 -0.46 -19.34 1.97
N SER A 18 -1.31 -18.99 1.01
CA SER A 18 -0.86 -18.45 -0.27
C SER A 18 -0.22 -17.07 -0.10
N THR A 19 0.74 -16.78 -0.97
CA THR A 19 1.30 -15.45 -1.19
C THR A 19 1.09 -15.04 -2.64
N HIS A 20 1.31 -13.79 -2.96
CA HIS A 20 1.21 -13.31 -4.33
C HIS A 20 2.61 -13.17 -4.94
N ARG A 21 2.81 -13.70 -6.16
CA ARG A 21 4.13 -13.74 -6.82
C ARG A 21 4.83 -12.38 -6.93
N TYR A 22 4.06 -11.31 -7.16
CA TYR A 22 4.61 -9.97 -7.40
C TYR A 22 4.42 -9.02 -6.20
N ILE A 23 3.99 -9.54 -5.07
CA ILE A 23 3.78 -8.78 -3.84
C ILE A 23 4.62 -9.37 -2.73
N GLY A 24 5.57 -8.59 -2.22
CA GLY A 24 6.49 -8.98 -1.14
C GLY A 24 5.81 -8.97 0.24
N ALA A 25 4.73 -9.71 0.40
CA ALA A 25 4.03 -9.85 1.66
C ALA A 25 4.28 -11.23 2.29
N SER A 26 4.37 -11.29 3.63
CA SER A 26 4.29 -12.58 4.32
C SER A 26 2.89 -13.19 4.14
N ALA A 27 2.78 -14.52 4.24
CA ALA A 27 1.50 -15.21 4.10
C ALA A 27 0.43 -14.69 5.09
N GLY A 28 0.80 -14.39 6.33
CA GLY A 28 -0.11 -13.79 7.31
C GLY A 28 -0.57 -12.38 6.93
N CYS A 29 0.34 -11.55 6.41
CA CYS A 29 0.02 -10.22 5.92
C CYS A 29 -0.94 -10.27 4.71
N TRP A 30 -0.67 -11.16 3.76
CA TRP A 30 -1.51 -11.41 2.59
C TRP A 30 -2.91 -11.92 2.96
N ALA A 31 -3.00 -12.81 3.96
CA ALA A 31 -4.27 -13.29 4.47
C ALA A 31 -5.11 -12.16 5.08
N LEU A 32 -4.49 -11.23 5.85
CA LEU A 32 -5.19 -10.06 6.38
C LEU A 32 -5.68 -9.11 5.28
N LEU A 33 -4.90 -8.90 4.22
CA LEU A 33 -5.36 -8.12 3.07
C LEU A 33 -6.62 -8.73 2.47
N ASN A 34 -6.56 -10.02 2.13
CA ASN A 34 -7.70 -10.70 1.51
C ASN A 34 -8.93 -10.68 2.42
N TRP A 35 -8.75 -10.85 3.71
CA TRP A 35 -9.83 -10.69 4.68
C TRP A 35 -10.42 -9.28 4.67
N THR A 36 -9.57 -8.26 4.66
CA THR A 36 -9.98 -6.85 4.64
C THR A 36 -10.78 -6.50 3.39
N ILE A 37 -10.38 -7.03 2.23
CA ILE A 37 -11.08 -6.78 0.95
C ILE A 37 -12.40 -7.55 0.89
N ALA A 38 -12.39 -8.83 1.27
CA ALA A 38 -13.55 -9.71 1.09
C ALA A 38 -14.70 -9.43 2.07
N ILE A 39 -14.39 -9.09 3.32
CA ILE A 39 -15.38 -9.10 4.40
C ILE A 39 -15.41 -7.77 5.14
N GLY A 40 -14.26 -7.14 5.39
CA GLY A 40 -14.16 -5.89 6.16
C GLY A 40 -14.62 -5.99 7.63
N GLY A 41 -14.96 -7.20 8.08
CA GLY A 41 -15.46 -7.47 9.42
C GLY A 41 -14.37 -7.83 10.44
N PRO A 42 -14.75 -8.32 11.63
CA PRO A 42 -13.79 -8.78 12.64
C PRO A 42 -12.91 -9.92 12.11
N ASP A 43 -11.65 -9.91 12.45
CA ASP A 43 -10.70 -10.94 12.02
C ASP A 43 -11.06 -12.31 12.61
N LYS A 44 -11.54 -13.22 11.76
CA LYS A 44 -11.82 -14.62 12.14
C LYS A 44 -10.60 -15.54 11.97
N THR A 45 -9.51 -15.05 11.41
CA THR A 45 -8.28 -15.84 11.24
C THR A 45 -7.47 -15.91 12.54
N GLY A 46 -7.74 -15.02 13.49
CA GLY A 46 -6.95 -14.86 14.72
C GLY A 46 -5.59 -14.20 14.49
N LEU A 47 -5.25 -13.84 13.25
CA LEU A 47 -3.96 -13.23 12.92
C LEU A 47 -3.78 -11.85 13.55
N VAL A 48 -4.86 -11.07 13.65
CA VAL A 48 -4.82 -9.75 14.29
C VAL A 48 -4.39 -9.87 15.75
N ALA A 49 -4.97 -10.81 16.50
CA ALA A 49 -4.65 -11.02 17.90
C ALA A 49 -3.21 -11.52 18.12
N GLN A 50 -2.67 -12.29 17.18
CA GLN A 50 -1.35 -12.89 17.25
C GLN A 50 -0.24 -12.03 16.63
N SER A 51 -0.60 -11.09 15.75
CA SER A 51 0.34 -10.17 15.09
C SER A 51 0.64 -8.94 15.95
N ARG A 52 1.77 -8.28 15.68
CA ARG A 52 2.17 -7.04 16.37
C ARG A 52 2.52 -5.94 15.40
N ILE A 53 2.30 -4.71 15.85
CA ILE A 53 2.80 -3.49 15.20
C ILE A 53 4.27 -3.33 15.59
N PRO A 54 5.17 -2.92 14.66
CA PRO A 54 6.54 -2.58 15.00
C PRO A 54 6.60 -1.48 16.09
N GLU A 55 7.65 -1.49 16.88
CA GLU A 55 7.95 -0.40 17.82
C GLU A 55 8.24 0.87 16.99
N ASN A 56 7.67 1.98 17.32
CA ASN A 56 7.67 3.27 16.61
C ASN A 56 6.57 3.43 15.54
N PRO A 57 5.30 3.49 15.95
CA PRO A 57 4.20 3.70 15.00
C PRO A 57 4.27 5.11 14.41
N VAL A 58 4.16 5.20 13.09
CA VAL A 58 3.97 6.45 12.37
C VAL A 58 2.63 7.09 12.80
N ARG A 59 2.63 8.37 13.08
CA ARG A 59 1.40 9.13 13.35
C ARG A 59 0.92 9.79 12.07
N VAL A 60 -0.25 9.41 11.60
CA VAL A 60 -0.92 10.07 10.49
C VAL A 60 -1.92 11.09 11.04
N PRO A 61 -1.81 12.38 10.68
CA PRO A 61 -2.77 13.38 11.11
C PRO A 61 -4.18 13.05 10.61
N ALA A 62 -5.16 13.04 11.51
CA ALA A 62 -6.54 12.66 11.23
C ALA A 62 -7.22 13.53 10.15
N HIS A 63 -6.81 14.80 10.03
CA HIS A 63 -7.42 15.76 9.07
C HIS A 63 -7.09 15.48 7.59
N ARG A 64 -6.15 14.58 7.31
CA ARG A 64 -5.81 14.18 5.93
C ARG A 64 -6.61 12.98 5.43
N ALA A 65 -7.43 12.37 6.24
CA ALA A 65 -8.28 11.27 5.85
C ALA A 65 -9.59 11.77 5.20
N ALA A 66 -9.48 12.60 4.16
CA ALA A 66 -10.66 13.01 3.39
C ALA A 66 -11.17 11.84 2.52
N PRO A 67 -12.47 11.61 2.43
CA PRO A 67 -13.03 10.56 1.56
C PRO A 67 -12.84 10.91 0.07
N PRO A 68 -12.71 9.96 -0.83
CA PRO A 68 -12.83 8.50 -0.69
C PRO A 68 -11.50 7.75 -0.85
N LEU A 69 -10.49 8.09 -0.06
CA LEU A 69 -9.15 7.50 -0.17
C LEU A 69 -9.10 6.01 0.17
N ASP A 70 -10.09 5.51 0.90
CA ASP A 70 -10.22 4.09 1.21
C ASP A 70 -10.32 3.19 -0.04
N ALA A 71 -10.82 3.74 -1.16
CA ALA A 71 -10.84 3.05 -2.45
C ALA A 71 -9.43 2.75 -3.01
N LEU A 72 -8.42 3.52 -2.58
CA LEU A 72 -7.02 3.35 -2.99
C LEU A 72 -6.25 2.36 -2.10
N PHE A 73 -6.93 1.66 -1.20
CA PHE A 73 -6.29 0.75 -0.25
C PHE A 73 -5.47 -0.34 -0.94
N GLY A 74 -6.01 -0.93 -2.03
CA GLY A 74 -5.30 -1.94 -2.82
C GLY A 74 -4.03 -1.39 -3.48
N ASP A 75 -4.09 -0.15 -4.00
CA ASP A 75 -2.93 0.53 -4.59
C ASP A 75 -1.84 0.74 -3.55
N ALA A 76 -2.19 1.29 -2.38
CA ALA A 76 -1.26 1.54 -1.30
C ALA A 76 -0.63 0.24 -0.79
N TYR A 77 -1.42 -0.84 -0.66
CA TYR A 77 -0.88 -2.13 -0.27
C TYR A 77 0.11 -2.68 -1.30
N GLY A 78 -0.23 -2.62 -2.59
CA GLY A 78 0.65 -3.08 -3.67
C GLY A 78 1.97 -2.32 -3.73
N VAL A 79 1.93 -1.01 -3.49
CA VAL A 79 3.13 -0.17 -3.42
C VAL A 79 3.98 -0.48 -2.19
N GLN A 80 3.37 -0.61 -1.01
CA GLN A 80 4.08 -0.92 0.24
C GLN A 80 4.72 -2.31 0.20
N HIS A 81 4.07 -3.27 -0.43
CA HIS A 81 4.53 -4.65 -0.53
C HIS A 81 5.10 -4.93 -1.93
N HIS A 82 6.00 -4.04 -2.40
CA HIS A 82 6.72 -4.26 -3.64
C HIS A 82 7.38 -5.64 -3.62
N GLY A 83 7.24 -6.38 -4.71
CA GLY A 83 7.75 -7.75 -4.82
C GLY A 83 9.19 -7.82 -5.32
N GLU A 84 9.51 -8.93 -5.97
CA GLU A 84 10.81 -9.17 -6.60
C GLU A 84 11.16 -8.09 -7.64
N ASP A 85 12.45 -7.94 -7.93
CA ASP A 85 12.98 -7.01 -8.93
C ASP A 85 12.72 -7.51 -10.36
N SER A 86 11.47 -7.64 -10.72
CA SER A 86 11.05 -7.96 -12.08
C SER A 86 10.48 -6.74 -12.80
N PRO A 87 10.58 -6.66 -14.13
CA PRO A 87 9.98 -5.56 -14.88
C PRO A 87 8.49 -5.37 -14.59
N GLN A 88 7.78 -6.45 -14.30
CA GLN A 88 6.36 -6.41 -13.94
C GLN A 88 6.12 -5.86 -12.54
N ALA A 89 6.94 -6.21 -11.56
CA ALA A 89 6.84 -5.66 -10.21
C ALA A 89 7.18 -4.16 -10.20
N ILE A 90 8.23 -3.75 -10.92
CA ILE A 90 8.61 -2.34 -11.09
C ILE A 90 7.45 -1.55 -11.72
N GLN A 91 6.86 -2.06 -12.79
CA GLN A 91 5.71 -1.43 -13.45
C GLN A 91 4.50 -1.35 -12.52
N SER A 92 4.23 -2.41 -11.75
CA SER A 92 3.13 -2.44 -10.78
C SER A 92 3.26 -1.32 -9.75
N VAL A 93 4.42 -1.19 -9.12
CA VAL A 93 4.68 -0.10 -8.16
C VAL A 93 4.48 1.27 -8.82
N ALA A 94 5.04 1.48 -10.01
CA ALA A 94 4.93 2.76 -10.71
C ALA A 94 3.49 3.15 -11.03
N VAL A 95 2.68 2.25 -11.60
CA VAL A 95 1.30 2.58 -11.98
C VAL A 95 0.41 2.83 -10.77
N HIS A 96 0.61 2.09 -9.67
CA HIS A 96 -0.11 2.32 -8.42
C HIS A 96 0.32 3.62 -7.74
N LEU A 97 1.61 3.98 -7.76
CA LEU A 97 2.08 5.29 -7.28
C LEU A 97 1.48 6.44 -8.09
N LEU A 98 1.39 6.31 -9.40
CA LEU A 98 0.76 7.31 -10.26
C LEU A 98 -0.73 7.49 -9.94
N ASN A 99 -1.44 6.40 -9.61
CA ASN A 99 -2.83 6.46 -9.18
C ASN A 99 -2.97 7.16 -7.83
N LEU A 100 -2.17 6.78 -6.85
CA LEU A 100 -2.12 7.44 -5.54
C LEU A 100 -1.82 8.93 -5.69
N TYR A 101 -0.79 9.29 -6.46
CA TYR A 101 -0.39 10.67 -6.71
C TYR A 101 -1.53 11.46 -7.37
N GLY A 102 -2.11 10.95 -8.44
CA GLY A 102 -3.16 11.63 -9.19
C GLY A 102 -4.37 11.99 -8.32
N ILE A 103 -4.82 11.07 -7.47
CA ILE A 103 -5.99 11.27 -6.60
C ILE A 103 -5.63 12.12 -5.38
N ILE A 104 -4.56 11.80 -4.66
CA ILE A 104 -4.24 12.48 -3.39
C ILE A 104 -3.76 13.92 -3.63
N SER A 105 -3.07 14.19 -4.74
CA SER A 105 -2.68 15.55 -5.11
C SER A 105 -3.78 16.35 -5.83
N GLY A 106 -4.96 15.77 -6.05
CA GLY A 106 -6.08 16.44 -6.73
C GLY A 106 -5.91 16.63 -8.23
N LYS A 107 -4.95 15.95 -8.86
CA LYS A 107 -4.72 16.01 -10.31
C LYS A 107 -5.85 15.33 -11.11
N THR A 108 -6.53 14.35 -10.51
CA THR A 108 -7.70 13.69 -11.07
C THR A 108 -8.66 13.25 -9.96
N THR A 109 -9.94 13.16 -10.29
CA THR A 109 -10.98 12.61 -9.42
C THR A 109 -11.41 11.20 -9.84
N ARG A 110 -10.71 10.60 -10.83
CA ARG A 110 -11.06 9.29 -11.41
C ARG A 110 -10.05 8.23 -10.96
N PRO A 111 -10.34 7.44 -9.92
CA PRO A 111 -9.49 6.33 -9.52
C PRO A 111 -9.29 5.34 -10.69
N GLY A 112 -8.07 4.83 -10.84
CA GLY A 112 -7.73 3.90 -11.92
C GLY A 112 -7.46 4.54 -13.28
N TRP A 113 -7.80 5.81 -13.50
CA TRP A 113 -7.48 6.49 -14.76
C TRP A 113 -5.96 6.60 -15.02
N PRO A 114 -5.12 7.00 -14.04
CA PRO A 114 -3.67 6.98 -14.21
C PRO A 114 -3.12 5.58 -14.51
N ILE A 115 -3.68 4.54 -13.87
CA ILE A 115 -3.30 3.15 -14.16
C ILE A 115 -3.62 2.81 -15.62
N GLY A 116 -4.83 3.09 -16.09
CA GLY A 116 -5.26 2.80 -17.46
C GLY A 116 -4.39 3.46 -18.52
N ARG A 117 -3.84 4.65 -18.24
CA ARG A 117 -2.90 5.36 -19.11
C ARG A 117 -1.51 4.70 -19.10
N ALA A 118 -0.98 4.43 -17.91
CA ALA A 118 0.41 4.00 -17.72
C ALA A 118 0.63 2.48 -17.88
N ILE A 119 -0.39 1.64 -17.71
CA ILE A 119 -0.22 0.17 -17.70
C ILE A 119 0.30 -0.41 -19.03
N ARG A 120 0.07 0.29 -20.12
CA ARG A 120 0.51 -0.13 -21.47
C ARG A 120 1.98 0.23 -21.76
N LEU A 121 2.56 1.07 -20.92
CA LEU A 121 3.93 1.58 -21.09
C LEU A 121 4.92 0.60 -20.43
N ARG A 122 5.35 -0.39 -21.22
CA ARG A 122 6.29 -1.39 -20.72
C ARG A 122 7.73 -0.88 -20.79
N GLY A 123 8.50 -1.13 -19.72
CA GLY A 123 9.93 -0.85 -19.68
C GLY A 123 10.33 0.63 -19.59
N VAL A 124 9.37 1.55 -19.35
CA VAL A 124 9.66 2.98 -19.22
C VAL A 124 9.94 3.41 -17.78
N PHE A 125 9.49 2.60 -16.81
CA PHE A 125 9.70 2.89 -15.39
C PHE A 125 10.98 2.20 -14.91
N HIS A 126 11.74 2.90 -14.09
CA HIS A 126 12.87 2.31 -13.38
C HIS A 126 12.47 1.95 -11.95
N LYS A 127 13.25 1.05 -11.34
CA LYS A 127 13.05 0.67 -9.93
C LYS A 127 13.23 1.88 -9.03
N LEU A 128 12.32 2.04 -8.10
CA LEU A 128 12.44 2.97 -6.97
C LEU A 128 12.83 2.19 -5.71
N ASP A 129 13.73 2.74 -4.92
CA ASP A 129 14.08 2.16 -3.63
C ASP A 129 12.90 2.34 -2.65
N PRO A 130 12.48 1.28 -1.96
CA PRO A 130 11.37 1.39 -1.03
C PRO A 130 11.72 2.25 0.19
N PRO A 131 10.74 2.93 0.79
CA PRO A 131 10.92 3.55 2.08
C PRO A 131 11.34 2.54 3.14
N ALA A 132 12.08 2.99 4.16
CA ALA A 132 12.48 2.13 5.26
C ALA A 132 11.26 1.49 5.95
N LEU A 133 11.38 0.24 6.40
CA LEU A 133 10.35 -0.42 7.18
C LEU A 133 10.01 0.42 8.42
N GLY A 134 8.71 0.59 8.70
CA GLY A 134 8.23 1.42 9.80
C GLY A 134 8.02 2.89 9.45
N SER A 135 8.37 3.36 8.24
CA SER A 135 8.08 4.74 7.79
C SER A 135 6.61 4.97 7.42
N ALA A 136 5.83 3.90 7.30
CA ALA A 136 4.39 3.95 7.04
C ALA A 136 3.62 3.04 7.99
N LEU A 137 2.29 3.25 8.08
CA LEU A 137 1.40 2.31 8.76
C LEU A 137 1.46 0.94 8.10
N THR A 138 1.27 -0.10 8.89
CA THR A 138 1.22 -1.49 8.41
C THR A 138 -0.23 -1.96 8.31
N ILE A 139 -0.48 -3.08 7.62
CA ILE A 139 -1.80 -3.71 7.58
C ILE A 139 -2.41 -3.92 8.96
N ARG A 140 -1.59 -4.15 9.98
CA ARG A 140 -2.04 -4.39 11.36
C ARG A 140 -2.70 -3.15 12.00
N HIS A 141 -2.34 -1.94 11.56
CA HIS A 141 -2.93 -0.68 12.03
C HIS A 141 -4.38 -0.48 11.57
N LEU A 142 -4.83 -1.23 10.55
CA LEU A 142 -6.23 -1.22 10.13
C LEU A 142 -7.18 -1.79 11.19
N PHE A 143 -6.65 -2.54 12.16
CA PHE A 143 -7.41 -3.23 13.21
C PHE A 143 -7.08 -2.64 14.60
N PRO A 144 -7.44 -1.39 14.89
CA PRO A 144 -7.17 -0.77 16.18
C PRO A 144 -7.85 -1.56 17.30
N GLY A 145 -7.10 -1.93 18.33
CA GLY A 145 -7.63 -2.74 19.45
C GLY A 145 -8.15 -4.13 19.08
N GLY A 146 -7.79 -4.67 17.89
CA GLY A 146 -8.35 -5.92 17.38
C GLY A 146 -9.72 -5.77 16.72
N GLY A 147 -10.17 -4.53 16.53
CA GLY A 147 -11.50 -4.19 16.02
C GLY A 147 -11.70 -4.34 14.51
N VAL A 148 -12.74 -3.72 14.02
CA VAL A 148 -13.16 -3.76 12.61
C VAL A 148 -12.41 -2.71 11.80
N VAL A 149 -12.04 -3.07 10.57
CA VAL A 149 -11.48 -2.14 9.58
C VAL A 149 -12.58 -1.16 9.12
N THR A 150 -12.26 0.11 9.10
CA THR A 150 -13.18 1.18 8.70
C THR A 150 -12.63 1.93 7.47
N PRO A 151 -13.48 2.67 6.73
CA PRO A 151 -12.99 3.58 5.69
C PRO A 151 -11.94 4.57 6.20
N VAL A 152 -12.09 5.03 7.44
CA VAL A 152 -11.14 5.96 8.07
C VAL A 152 -9.77 5.30 8.26
N THR A 153 -9.72 4.08 8.83
CA THR A 153 -8.44 3.39 9.03
C THR A 153 -7.77 3.03 7.71
N ARG A 154 -8.56 2.66 6.67
CA ARG A 154 -8.03 2.46 5.31
C ARG A 154 -7.46 3.74 4.72
N SER A 155 -8.17 4.87 4.83
CA SER A 155 -7.69 6.16 4.34
C SER A 155 -6.41 6.62 5.04
N GLN A 156 -6.31 6.42 6.36
CA GLN A 156 -5.09 6.71 7.11
C GLN A 156 -3.90 5.86 6.63
N TYR A 157 -4.12 4.58 6.39
CA TYR A 157 -3.11 3.69 5.83
C TYR A 157 -2.65 4.17 4.45
N VAL A 158 -3.58 4.48 3.54
CA VAL A 158 -3.29 4.98 2.19
C VAL A 158 -2.43 6.23 2.23
N VAL A 159 -2.83 7.24 3.02
CA VAL A 159 -2.07 8.49 3.17
C VAL A 159 -0.67 8.23 3.71
N SER A 160 -0.55 7.38 4.72
CA SER A 160 0.73 7.03 5.34
C SER A 160 1.71 6.41 4.34
N VAL A 161 1.26 5.43 3.54
CA VAL A 161 2.08 4.81 2.51
C VAL A 161 2.46 5.83 1.43
N TYR A 162 1.50 6.61 0.96
CA TYR A 162 1.74 7.66 -0.02
C TYR A 162 2.80 8.66 0.46
N GLU A 163 2.68 9.17 1.69
CA GLU A 163 3.62 10.14 2.24
C GLU A 163 5.04 9.57 2.38
N ALA A 164 5.16 8.32 2.81
CA ALA A 164 6.46 7.66 2.92
C ALA A 164 7.17 7.56 1.56
N TRP A 165 6.45 7.19 0.51
CA TRP A 165 7.00 7.12 -0.85
C TRP A 165 7.28 8.51 -1.44
N MET A 166 6.39 9.49 -1.21
CA MET A 166 6.59 10.86 -1.71
C MET A 166 7.75 11.58 -1.01
N ALA A 167 8.07 11.22 0.22
CA ALA A 167 9.25 11.76 0.90
C ALA A 167 10.56 11.47 0.15
N LEU A 168 10.63 10.34 -0.56
CA LEU A 168 11.81 9.91 -1.32
C LEU A 168 11.71 10.21 -2.82
N HIS A 169 10.54 10.06 -3.41
CA HIS A 169 10.39 9.94 -4.87
C HIS A 169 9.43 10.94 -5.50
N ARG A 170 9.01 11.98 -4.77
CA ARG A 170 8.06 12.98 -5.28
C ARG A 170 8.40 13.47 -6.68
N TYR A 171 9.63 13.95 -6.86
CA TYR A 171 10.06 14.49 -8.14
C TYR A 171 9.92 13.49 -9.29
N THR A 172 10.36 12.25 -9.07
CA THR A 172 10.27 11.18 -10.08
C THR A 172 8.82 10.86 -10.43
N VAL A 173 7.96 10.72 -9.41
CA VAL A 173 6.53 10.40 -9.62
C VAL A 173 5.81 11.54 -10.33
N GLU A 174 6.11 12.79 -10.00
CA GLU A 174 5.58 13.97 -10.69
C GLU A 174 5.99 13.99 -12.17
N GLN A 175 7.27 13.75 -12.48
CA GLN A 175 7.75 13.66 -13.85
C GLN A 175 7.08 12.53 -14.64
N TRP A 176 6.91 11.36 -14.02
CA TRP A 176 6.19 10.26 -14.64
C TRP A 176 4.72 10.59 -14.89
N TYR A 177 4.05 11.24 -13.92
CA TYR A 177 2.66 11.63 -14.06
C TYR A 177 2.45 12.59 -15.22
N GLU A 178 3.21 13.68 -15.27
CA GLU A 178 3.12 14.66 -16.36
C GLU A 178 3.44 14.03 -17.72
N ARG A 179 4.49 13.21 -17.80
CA ARG A 179 4.93 12.60 -19.05
C ARG A 179 4.01 11.48 -19.56
N TYR A 180 3.50 10.64 -18.67
CA TYR A 180 2.85 9.38 -19.07
C TYR A 180 1.35 9.35 -18.78
N VAL A 181 0.85 10.24 -18.00
CA VAL A 181 -0.58 10.31 -17.66
C VAL A 181 -1.25 11.53 -18.29
N VAL A 182 -0.62 12.70 -18.24
CA VAL A 182 -1.19 13.95 -18.74
C VAL A 182 -0.87 14.17 -20.21
N SER A 183 0.38 13.93 -20.64
CA SER A 183 0.79 14.17 -22.03
C SER A 183 0.15 13.14 -22.97
N ASP A 184 -0.70 13.56 -23.85
CA ASP A 184 -1.15 12.89 -25.07
C ASP A 184 -0.54 13.53 -26.26
#